data_ccadb8f1207765dbc6edfc3b9df71256
#
_entry.id   ccadb8f1207765dbc6edfc3b9df71256
#
_cell.length_a   1.000
_cell.length_b   1.000
_cell.length_c   1.000
_cell.angle_alpha   90.00
_cell.angle_beta   90.00
_cell.angle_gamma   90.00
#
_symmetry.space_group_name_H-M   'P 1'
#
loop_
_entity.id
_entity.type
_entity.pdbx_description
1 polymer ?
#
loop_
_entity_poly.entity_id
_entity_poly.type
_entity_poly.pdbx_seq_one_letter_code
_entity_poly.pdbx_strand_id
1 'polypeptide(L)'
;MKIYKPERFAKLPDAILFDTDNTLYDYAPAHSAAIKAVREKVVSTLSINSNEFEKVYDEARLQVKQRLKETASSHSRLLYLQRMLEIMGLGSQVLLALDFEQTYWRTFLSNARLFDGVKELLDDIRLLDIPTAIVTDLTSQIQFRKIVYFGLEGHFDYIVTSEESGFDKPHLASFEMALQKMQPRGDCVWMIGDNPKSDIAGAREAIRAVTLQKLHTGVELGVGVNAPDASFVEFLELKKLITKLSA
;
A
#
# COMPACT_ATOMS: atom_id res chain seq x y z
N MET A 1 21.49 -3.34 0.59
CA MET A 1 20.75 -3.93 1.72
C MET A 1 21.54 -3.81 3.00
N LYS A 2 20.92 -3.45 4.10
CA LYS A 2 21.55 -3.41 5.43
C LYS A 2 20.76 -4.32 6.37
N ILE A 3 21.44 -5.34 6.92
CA ILE A 3 20.87 -6.29 7.87
C ILE A 3 21.28 -5.85 9.28
N TYR A 4 20.29 -5.61 10.13
CA TYR A 4 20.50 -5.15 11.51
C TYR A 4 20.49 -6.31 12.50
N LYS A 5 19.73 -7.39 12.17
CA LYS A 5 19.60 -8.60 12.99
C LYS A 5 19.88 -9.85 12.16
N PRO A 6 21.18 -10.18 11.91
CA PRO A 6 21.55 -11.30 11.03
C PRO A 6 20.96 -12.65 11.46
N GLU A 7 20.78 -12.86 12.76
CA GLU A 7 20.20 -14.08 13.33
C GLU A 7 18.76 -14.36 12.88
N ARG A 8 18.03 -13.32 12.42
CA ARG A 8 16.67 -13.44 11.90
C ARG A 8 16.63 -13.94 10.45
N PHE A 9 17.78 -13.99 9.77
CA PHE A 9 17.94 -14.37 8.37
C PHE A 9 18.81 -15.62 8.21
N ALA A 10 18.59 -16.61 9.09
CA ALA A 10 19.35 -17.86 9.07
C ALA A 10 18.80 -18.90 8.08
N LYS A 11 17.53 -18.76 7.64
CA LYS A 11 16.86 -19.65 6.69
C LYS A 11 15.91 -18.85 5.80
N LEU A 12 15.43 -19.49 4.72
CA LEU A 12 14.32 -18.95 3.93
C LEU A 12 13.06 -18.78 4.78
N PRO A 13 12.20 -17.80 4.45
CA PRO A 13 10.92 -17.66 5.13
C PRO A 13 9.95 -18.79 4.76
N ASP A 14 9.07 -19.11 5.68
CA ASP A 14 7.96 -20.04 5.47
C ASP A 14 6.76 -19.36 4.76
N ALA A 15 6.71 -18.03 4.75
CA ALA A 15 5.79 -17.19 3.99
C ALA A 15 6.28 -15.74 3.93
N ILE A 16 5.82 -14.97 2.93
CA ILE A 16 6.16 -13.55 2.78
C ILE A 16 4.90 -12.71 2.63
N LEU A 17 4.79 -11.68 3.45
CA LEU A 17 3.78 -10.63 3.35
C LEU A 17 4.38 -9.40 2.65
N PHE A 18 3.61 -8.79 1.75
CA PHE A 18 3.99 -7.58 1.06
C PHE A 18 2.94 -6.48 1.29
N ASP A 19 3.41 -5.29 1.62
CA ASP A 19 2.62 -4.09 1.37
C ASP A 19 2.68 -3.70 -0.11
N THR A 20 1.85 -2.76 -0.55
CA THR A 20 1.79 -2.32 -1.96
C THR A 20 2.30 -0.90 -2.17
N ASP A 21 1.67 0.10 -1.56
CA ASP A 21 1.91 1.52 -1.80
C ASP A 21 3.26 1.94 -1.18
N ASN A 22 4.16 2.57 -1.96
CA ASN A 22 5.55 2.86 -1.58
C ASN A 22 6.45 1.62 -1.35
N THR A 23 5.90 0.43 -1.40
CA THR A 23 6.65 -0.83 -1.28
C THR A 23 6.94 -1.43 -2.65
N LEU A 24 5.93 -1.68 -3.48
CA LEU A 24 6.10 -2.25 -4.83
C LEU A 24 6.29 -1.17 -5.90
N TYR A 25 5.85 0.04 -5.64
CA TYR A 25 5.94 1.20 -6.54
C TYR A 25 5.96 2.50 -5.74
N ASP A 26 6.46 3.59 -6.34
CA ASP A 26 6.42 4.94 -5.74
C ASP A 26 5.02 5.55 -5.90
N TYR A 27 4.34 5.75 -4.76
CA TYR A 27 2.98 6.29 -4.72
C TYR A 27 2.93 7.78 -5.05
N ALA A 28 3.91 8.56 -4.61
CA ALA A 28 3.85 10.02 -4.62
C ALA A 28 3.73 10.63 -6.04
N PRO A 29 4.50 10.21 -7.07
CA PRO A 29 4.37 10.74 -8.42
C PRO A 29 3.00 10.47 -9.03
N ALA A 30 2.47 9.24 -8.86
CA ALA A 30 1.16 8.84 -9.36
C ALA A 30 0.03 9.63 -8.68
N HIS A 31 0.11 9.80 -7.37
CA HIS A 31 -0.83 10.60 -6.59
C HIS A 31 -0.83 12.08 -7.02
N SER A 32 0.36 12.67 -7.17
CA SER A 32 0.51 14.08 -7.57
C SER A 32 -0.09 14.33 -8.95
N ALA A 33 0.17 13.44 -9.92
CA ALA A 33 -0.43 13.52 -11.26
C ALA A 33 -1.96 13.41 -11.20
N ALA A 34 -2.48 12.47 -10.38
CA ALA A 34 -3.92 12.24 -10.23
C ALA A 34 -4.65 13.45 -9.60
N ILE A 35 -4.09 14.02 -8.52
CA ILE A 35 -4.67 15.22 -7.87
C ILE A 35 -4.64 16.41 -8.82
N LYS A 36 -3.55 16.60 -9.57
CA LYS A 36 -3.47 17.66 -10.58
C LYS A 36 -4.59 17.52 -11.62
N ALA A 37 -4.80 16.33 -12.17
CA ALA A 37 -5.83 16.08 -13.17
C ALA A 37 -7.25 16.31 -12.61
N VAL A 38 -7.51 15.88 -11.38
CA VAL A 38 -8.79 16.14 -10.71
C VAL A 38 -9.00 17.65 -10.49
N ARG A 39 -7.98 18.36 -9.99
CA ARG A 39 -8.03 19.81 -9.79
C ARG A 39 -8.38 20.54 -11.09
N GLU A 40 -7.67 20.24 -12.17
CA GLU A 40 -7.90 20.87 -13.48
C GLU A 40 -9.34 20.62 -13.95
N LYS A 41 -9.84 19.41 -13.78
CA LYS A 41 -11.22 19.04 -14.13
C LYS A 41 -12.26 19.75 -13.26
N VAL A 42 -12.08 19.75 -11.93
CA VAL A 42 -12.99 20.42 -11.00
C VAL A 42 -13.04 21.94 -11.27
N VAL A 43 -11.86 22.58 -11.43
CA VAL A 43 -11.74 24.00 -11.75
C VAL A 43 -12.50 24.36 -13.03
N SER A 44 -12.34 23.56 -14.10
CA SER A 44 -13.05 23.80 -15.36
C SER A 44 -14.54 23.51 -15.29
N THR A 45 -14.96 22.48 -14.53
CA THR A 45 -16.37 22.06 -14.45
C THR A 45 -17.19 22.97 -13.55
N LEU A 46 -16.63 23.41 -12.42
CA LEU A 46 -17.34 24.18 -11.39
C LEU A 46 -17.02 25.69 -11.46
N SER A 47 -16.16 26.12 -12.38
CA SER A 47 -15.74 27.53 -12.53
C SER A 47 -15.16 28.15 -11.24
N ILE A 48 -14.42 27.36 -10.46
CA ILE A 48 -13.70 27.79 -9.27
C ILE A 48 -12.21 27.98 -9.58
N ASN A 49 -11.45 28.54 -8.64
CA ASN A 49 -9.99 28.63 -8.78
C ASN A 49 -9.26 27.47 -8.08
N SER A 50 -7.97 27.29 -8.41
CA SER A 50 -7.16 26.19 -7.86
C SER A 50 -7.02 26.23 -6.33
N ASN A 51 -6.86 27.42 -5.73
CA ASN A 51 -6.71 27.57 -4.29
C ASN A 51 -8.01 27.20 -3.55
N GLU A 52 -9.14 27.50 -4.14
CA GLU A 52 -10.45 27.11 -3.62
C GLU A 52 -10.62 25.60 -3.64
N PHE A 53 -10.23 24.96 -4.77
CA PHE A 53 -10.21 23.49 -4.84
C PHE A 53 -9.36 22.88 -3.73
N GLU A 54 -8.10 23.30 -3.58
CA GLU A 54 -7.18 22.75 -2.58
C GLU A 54 -7.75 22.87 -1.18
N LYS A 55 -8.23 24.05 -0.80
CA LYS A 55 -8.83 24.30 0.51
C LYS A 55 -10.02 23.37 0.78
N VAL A 56 -10.96 23.27 -0.15
CA VAL A 56 -12.19 22.49 0.06
C VAL A 56 -11.92 20.99 0.01
N TYR A 57 -11.01 20.56 -0.87
CA TYR A 57 -10.62 19.15 -0.95
C TYR A 57 -9.89 18.68 0.31
N ASP A 58 -8.96 19.47 0.85
CA ASP A 58 -8.25 19.13 2.09
C ASP A 58 -9.19 19.10 3.29
N GLU A 59 -10.13 20.04 3.37
CA GLU A 59 -11.18 20.04 4.39
C GLU A 59 -12.06 18.79 4.29
N ALA A 60 -12.51 18.45 3.09
CA ALA A 60 -13.33 17.25 2.84
C ALA A 60 -12.58 15.97 3.25
N ARG A 61 -11.32 15.85 2.85
CA ARG A 61 -10.45 14.73 3.20
C ARG A 61 -10.28 14.61 4.73
N LEU A 62 -10.02 15.72 5.40
CA LEU A 62 -9.87 15.73 6.85
C LEU A 62 -11.15 15.27 7.56
N GLN A 63 -12.31 15.81 7.17
CA GLN A 63 -13.61 15.43 7.75
C GLN A 63 -13.95 13.94 7.54
N VAL A 64 -13.68 13.40 6.36
CA VAL A 64 -13.89 11.97 6.07
C VAL A 64 -12.96 11.10 6.92
N LYS A 65 -11.68 11.44 7.00
CA LYS A 65 -10.72 10.71 7.84
C LYS A 65 -11.06 10.75 9.33
N GLN A 66 -11.47 11.90 9.85
CA GLN A 66 -11.89 12.03 11.25
C GLN A 66 -13.15 11.17 11.55
N ARG A 67 -14.09 11.09 10.62
CA ARG A 67 -15.31 10.31 10.76
C ARG A 67 -15.08 8.81 10.69
N LEU A 68 -14.28 8.36 9.71
CA LEU A 68 -14.09 6.95 9.39
C LEU A 68 -12.83 6.32 10.03
N LYS A 69 -11.95 7.16 10.59
CA LYS A 69 -10.75 6.73 11.36
C LYS A 69 -9.88 5.72 10.58
N GLU A 70 -9.54 4.63 11.22
CA GLU A 70 -8.61 3.58 10.74
C GLU A 70 -9.37 2.48 10.00
N THR A 71 -10.05 2.84 8.92
CA THR A 71 -10.78 1.91 8.05
C THR A 71 -10.48 2.17 6.59
N ALA A 72 -10.64 1.17 5.74
CA ALA A 72 -10.47 1.28 4.29
C ALA A 72 -11.21 2.48 3.66
N SER A 73 -12.42 2.73 4.14
CA SER A 73 -13.26 3.82 3.64
C SER A 73 -12.73 5.20 3.99
N SER A 74 -11.88 5.32 5.02
CA SER A 74 -11.22 6.59 5.37
C SER A 74 -10.27 7.10 4.28
N HIS A 75 -9.86 6.22 3.36
CA HIS A 75 -9.01 6.51 2.22
C HIS A 75 -9.77 6.67 0.90
N SER A 76 -11.12 6.63 0.92
CA SER A 76 -11.95 6.66 -0.28
C SER A 76 -11.90 8.02 -0.98
N ARG A 77 -11.36 8.07 -2.21
CA ARG A 77 -11.36 9.28 -3.06
C ARG A 77 -12.76 9.70 -3.43
N LEU A 78 -13.65 8.74 -3.65
CA LEU A 78 -15.05 9.02 -3.92
C LEU A 78 -15.71 9.79 -2.77
N LEU A 79 -15.48 9.36 -1.52
CA LEU A 79 -16.02 10.06 -0.34
C LEU A 79 -15.41 11.46 -0.13
N TYR A 80 -14.11 11.63 -0.45
CA TYR A 80 -13.49 12.96 -0.40
C TYR A 80 -14.14 13.91 -1.41
N LEU A 81 -14.34 13.45 -2.64
CA LEU A 81 -14.91 14.25 -3.72
C LEU A 81 -16.41 14.51 -3.50
N GLN A 82 -17.16 13.53 -3.01
CA GLN A 82 -18.54 13.73 -2.57
C GLN A 82 -18.61 14.80 -1.48
N ARG A 83 -17.78 14.66 -0.44
CA ARG A 83 -17.78 15.63 0.67
C ARG A 83 -17.34 17.03 0.24
N MET A 84 -16.39 17.13 -0.68
CA MET A 84 -15.98 18.39 -1.30
C MET A 84 -17.19 19.08 -1.97
N LEU A 85 -17.95 18.38 -2.77
CA LEU A 85 -19.16 18.91 -3.44
C LEU A 85 -20.22 19.35 -2.42
N GLU A 86 -20.41 18.58 -1.34
CA GLU A 86 -21.32 18.94 -0.25
C GLU A 86 -20.90 20.24 0.49
N ILE A 87 -19.58 20.41 0.80
CA ILE A 87 -19.03 21.62 1.42
C ILE A 87 -19.24 22.85 0.53
N MET A 88 -19.16 22.66 -0.79
CA MET A 88 -19.43 23.71 -1.78
C MET A 88 -20.92 24.04 -1.93
N GLY A 89 -21.81 23.39 -1.18
CA GLY A 89 -23.25 23.62 -1.25
C GLY A 89 -23.96 22.99 -2.45
N LEU A 90 -23.27 22.12 -3.19
CA LEU A 90 -23.81 21.47 -4.39
C LEU A 90 -24.65 20.22 -4.08
N GLY A 91 -24.62 19.75 -2.82
CA GLY A 91 -25.31 18.53 -2.40
C GLY A 91 -24.72 17.28 -3.06
N SER A 92 -25.54 16.23 -3.19
CA SER A 92 -25.11 14.94 -3.73
C SER A 92 -25.08 14.95 -5.26
N GLN A 93 -23.98 15.41 -5.82
CA GLN A 93 -23.71 15.40 -7.26
C GLN A 93 -23.06 14.07 -7.67
N VAL A 94 -23.86 13.00 -7.70
CA VAL A 94 -23.39 11.61 -7.87
C VAL A 94 -22.55 11.44 -9.14
N LEU A 95 -23.00 11.99 -10.27
CA LEU A 95 -22.29 11.88 -11.54
C LEU A 95 -20.94 12.61 -11.52
N LEU A 96 -20.90 13.80 -10.91
CA LEU A 96 -19.64 14.56 -10.79
C LEU A 96 -18.66 13.86 -9.86
N ALA A 97 -19.13 13.36 -8.71
CA ALA A 97 -18.27 12.64 -7.76
C ALA A 97 -17.62 11.40 -8.40
N LEU A 98 -18.41 10.61 -9.14
CA LEU A 98 -17.91 9.44 -9.87
C LEU A 98 -16.94 9.81 -10.99
N ASP A 99 -17.25 10.86 -11.76
CA ASP A 99 -16.41 11.30 -12.87
C ASP A 99 -15.05 11.85 -12.38
N PHE A 100 -15.03 12.58 -11.27
CA PHE A 100 -13.80 13.06 -10.63
C PHE A 100 -12.97 11.90 -10.04
N GLU A 101 -13.63 10.94 -9.37
CA GLU A 101 -12.98 9.74 -8.83
C GLU A 101 -12.39 8.87 -9.94
N GLN A 102 -13.12 8.67 -11.04
CA GLN A 102 -12.62 7.95 -12.20
C GLN A 102 -11.41 8.67 -12.84
N THR A 103 -11.45 10.00 -12.90
CA THR A 103 -10.31 10.82 -13.38
C THR A 103 -9.08 10.60 -12.49
N TYR A 104 -9.27 10.59 -11.16
CA TYR A 104 -8.20 10.29 -10.20
C TYR A 104 -7.56 8.93 -10.48
N TRP A 105 -8.33 7.86 -10.45
CA TRP A 105 -7.76 6.51 -10.55
C TRP A 105 -7.19 6.18 -11.93
N ARG A 106 -7.80 6.66 -13.00
CA ARG A 106 -7.25 6.52 -14.34
C ARG A 106 -5.89 7.20 -14.47
N THR A 107 -5.79 8.44 -13.99
CA THR A 107 -4.53 9.19 -14.03
C THR A 107 -3.50 8.59 -13.08
N PHE A 108 -3.91 8.17 -11.89
CA PHE A 108 -3.04 7.49 -10.93
C PHE A 108 -2.39 6.26 -11.58
N LEU A 109 -3.18 5.34 -12.08
CA LEU A 109 -2.68 4.10 -12.68
C LEU A 109 -1.76 4.38 -13.87
N SER A 110 -2.13 5.30 -14.76
CA SER A 110 -1.30 5.62 -15.93
C SER A 110 0.07 6.23 -15.58
N ASN A 111 0.23 6.75 -14.35
CA ASN A 111 1.49 7.32 -13.85
C ASN A 111 2.21 6.44 -12.82
N ALA A 112 1.58 5.36 -12.37
CA ALA A 112 2.21 4.41 -11.45
C ALA A 112 3.17 3.48 -12.20
N ARG A 113 4.34 3.20 -11.60
CA ARG A 113 5.36 2.30 -12.15
C ARG A 113 5.94 1.46 -11.03
N LEU A 114 5.98 0.14 -11.23
CA LEU A 114 6.68 -0.75 -10.31
C LEU A 114 8.14 -0.34 -10.18
N PHE A 115 8.70 -0.55 -9.00
CA PHE A 115 10.15 -0.50 -8.85
C PHE A 115 10.81 -1.63 -9.65
N ASP A 116 12.02 -1.37 -10.11
CA ASP A 116 12.81 -2.37 -10.84
C ASP A 116 13.09 -3.60 -9.98
N GLY A 117 12.98 -4.77 -10.58
CA GLY A 117 13.25 -6.05 -9.94
C GLY A 117 12.09 -6.64 -9.11
N VAL A 118 10.93 -5.98 -9.04
CA VAL A 118 9.76 -6.51 -8.31
C VAL A 118 9.27 -7.83 -8.91
N LYS A 119 9.03 -7.86 -10.22
CA LYS A 119 8.52 -9.08 -10.88
C LYS A 119 9.52 -10.21 -10.83
N GLU A 120 10.78 -9.91 -11.11
CA GLU A 120 11.87 -10.88 -11.06
C GLU A 120 12.07 -11.49 -9.68
N LEU A 121 11.85 -10.71 -8.61
CA LEU A 121 11.87 -11.23 -7.25
C LEU A 121 10.66 -12.15 -6.99
N LEU A 122 9.46 -11.72 -7.39
CA LEU A 122 8.23 -12.51 -7.19
C LEU A 122 8.29 -13.84 -7.96
N ASP A 123 8.86 -13.85 -9.17
CA ASP A 123 9.11 -15.06 -9.93
C ASP A 123 10.05 -16.01 -9.20
N ASP A 124 11.16 -15.51 -8.64
CA ASP A 124 12.10 -16.33 -7.85
C ASP A 124 11.43 -16.90 -6.59
N ILE A 125 10.64 -16.11 -5.88
CA ILE A 125 9.90 -16.55 -4.68
C ILE A 125 8.92 -17.67 -5.04
N ARG A 126 8.23 -17.55 -6.17
CA ARG A 126 7.31 -18.56 -6.68
C ARG A 126 8.03 -19.86 -7.04
N LEU A 127 9.21 -19.78 -7.68
CA LEU A 127 10.03 -20.96 -7.99
C LEU A 127 10.50 -21.71 -6.74
N LEU A 128 10.62 -21.01 -5.60
CA LEU A 128 10.95 -21.60 -4.30
C LEU A 128 9.74 -22.14 -3.54
N ASP A 129 8.54 -22.07 -4.12
CA ASP A 129 7.27 -22.49 -3.50
C ASP A 129 7.02 -21.82 -2.12
N ILE A 130 7.42 -20.56 -2.00
CA ILE A 130 7.19 -19.77 -0.77
C ILE A 130 5.86 -19.04 -0.90
N PRO A 131 4.87 -19.32 -0.03
CA PRO A 131 3.57 -18.66 -0.07
C PRO A 131 3.69 -17.15 0.11
N THR A 132 2.89 -16.39 -0.65
CA THR A 132 2.90 -14.93 -0.62
C THR A 132 1.51 -14.34 -0.43
N ALA A 133 1.43 -13.27 0.35
CA ALA A 133 0.21 -12.49 0.44
C ALA A 133 0.49 -10.97 0.41
N ILE A 134 -0.40 -10.24 -0.23
CA ILE A 134 -0.48 -8.79 -0.06
C ILE A 134 -1.28 -8.49 1.23
N VAL A 135 -0.77 -7.57 2.04
CA VAL A 135 -1.46 -7.00 3.21
C VAL A 135 -1.43 -5.49 3.07
N THR A 136 -2.56 -4.89 2.70
CA THR A 136 -2.62 -3.50 2.25
C THR A 136 -3.86 -2.77 2.75
N ASP A 137 -3.71 -1.48 2.99
CA ASP A 137 -4.85 -0.64 3.35
C ASP A 137 -5.62 -0.21 2.09
N LEU A 138 -6.85 0.29 2.27
CA LEU A 138 -7.78 0.68 1.21
C LEU A 138 -8.81 -0.40 0.83
N THR A 139 -9.72 -0.03 -0.07
CA THR A 139 -10.77 -0.95 -0.55
C THR A 139 -10.21 -1.99 -1.53
N SER A 140 -10.76 -3.19 -1.47
CA SER A 140 -10.38 -4.33 -2.32
C SER A 140 -10.49 -4.00 -3.80
N GLN A 141 -11.57 -3.30 -4.19
CA GLN A 141 -11.77 -2.90 -5.58
C GLN A 141 -10.59 -2.09 -6.14
N ILE A 142 -10.06 -1.15 -5.37
CA ILE A 142 -8.96 -0.30 -5.82
C ILE A 142 -7.65 -1.08 -5.82
N GLN A 143 -7.38 -1.87 -4.79
CA GLN A 143 -6.16 -2.66 -4.73
C GLN A 143 -6.12 -3.72 -5.84
N PHE A 144 -7.23 -4.39 -6.14
CA PHE A 144 -7.29 -5.34 -7.25
C PHE A 144 -7.05 -4.66 -8.61
N ARG A 145 -7.59 -3.45 -8.83
CA ARG A 145 -7.29 -2.67 -10.05
C ARG A 145 -5.79 -2.36 -10.19
N LYS A 146 -5.10 -2.02 -9.08
CA LYS A 146 -3.65 -1.79 -9.10
C LYS A 146 -2.89 -3.07 -9.45
N ILE A 147 -3.23 -4.19 -8.82
CA ILE A 147 -2.59 -5.49 -9.06
C ILE A 147 -2.73 -5.90 -10.52
N VAL A 148 -3.94 -5.81 -11.10
CA VAL A 148 -4.19 -6.09 -12.52
C VAL A 148 -3.43 -5.12 -13.43
N TYR A 149 -3.43 -3.82 -13.10
CA TYR A 149 -2.71 -2.82 -13.89
C TYR A 149 -1.20 -3.10 -13.96
N PHE A 150 -0.61 -3.57 -12.86
CA PHE A 150 0.80 -3.94 -12.81
C PHE A 150 1.10 -5.31 -13.42
N GLY A 151 0.08 -6.10 -13.77
CA GLY A 151 0.23 -7.50 -14.23
C GLY A 151 0.81 -8.38 -13.15
N LEU A 152 0.27 -8.26 -11.92
CA LEU A 152 0.69 -9.02 -10.73
C LEU A 152 -0.37 -10.01 -10.25
N GLU A 153 -1.47 -10.20 -10.99
CA GLU A 153 -2.60 -11.05 -10.61
C GLU A 153 -2.23 -12.54 -10.40
N GLY A 154 -1.15 -12.99 -10.99
CA GLY A 154 -0.65 -14.36 -10.85
C GLY A 154 0.58 -14.50 -9.93
N HIS A 155 1.01 -13.43 -9.24
CA HIS A 155 2.25 -13.44 -8.46
C HIS A 155 2.04 -13.60 -6.95
N PHE A 156 0.82 -13.42 -6.48
CA PHE A 156 0.47 -13.55 -5.07
C PHE A 156 -0.62 -14.59 -4.88
N ASP A 157 -0.47 -15.44 -3.86
CA ASP A 157 -1.46 -16.47 -3.55
C ASP A 157 -2.70 -15.87 -2.90
N TYR A 158 -2.52 -14.82 -2.08
CA TYR A 158 -3.62 -14.16 -1.36
C TYR A 158 -3.46 -12.64 -1.34
N ILE A 159 -4.58 -11.97 -1.18
CA ILE A 159 -4.66 -10.53 -0.96
C ILE A 159 -5.58 -10.28 0.24
N VAL A 160 -5.09 -9.51 1.19
CA VAL A 160 -5.83 -9.04 2.36
C VAL A 160 -5.84 -7.53 2.35
N THR A 161 -7.02 -6.94 2.36
CA THR A 161 -7.22 -5.50 2.40
C THR A 161 -7.81 -5.07 3.75
N SER A 162 -7.63 -3.81 4.12
CA SER A 162 -8.30 -3.28 5.32
C SER A 162 -9.83 -3.26 5.21
N GLU A 163 -10.39 -3.29 3.98
CA GLU A 163 -11.83 -3.49 3.80
C GLU A 163 -12.27 -4.90 4.22
N GLU A 164 -11.49 -5.93 3.91
CA GLU A 164 -11.79 -7.31 4.27
C GLU A 164 -11.54 -7.59 5.76
N SER A 165 -10.44 -7.09 6.30
CA SER A 165 -10.06 -7.31 7.72
C SER A 165 -10.81 -6.38 8.69
N GLY A 166 -11.43 -5.31 8.19
CA GLY A 166 -12.17 -4.33 8.97
C GLY A 166 -11.35 -3.16 9.50
N PHE A 167 -10.01 -3.26 9.51
CA PHE A 167 -9.11 -2.26 10.08
C PHE A 167 -7.87 -2.04 9.23
N ASP A 168 -7.38 -0.78 9.22
CA ASP A 168 -6.08 -0.46 8.63
C ASP A 168 -4.93 -0.99 9.50
N LYS A 169 -3.79 -1.28 8.87
CA LYS A 169 -2.53 -1.54 9.58
C LYS A 169 -2.17 -0.32 10.46
N PRO A 170 -1.63 -0.49 11.68
CA PRO A 170 -1.00 -1.70 12.24
C PRO A 170 -1.95 -2.66 12.98
N HIS A 171 -3.28 -2.55 12.85
CA HIS A 171 -4.17 -3.47 13.54
C HIS A 171 -3.88 -4.92 13.15
N LEU A 172 -3.88 -5.82 14.15
CA LEU A 172 -3.46 -7.22 13.99
C LEU A 172 -4.30 -8.03 13.00
N ALA A 173 -5.58 -7.66 12.80
CA ALA A 173 -6.55 -8.41 12.00
C ALA A 173 -6.08 -8.71 10.57
N SER A 174 -5.44 -7.74 9.90
CA SER A 174 -4.94 -7.94 8.52
C SER A 174 -3.82 -8.98 8.45
N PHE A 175 -2.90 -8.97 9.41
CA PHE A 175 -1.78 -9.91 9.47
C PHE A 175 -2.24 -11.31 9.85
N GLU A 176 -3.11 -11.44 10.84
CA GLU A 176 -3.69 -12.73 11.25
C GLU A 176 -4.52 -13.36 10.12
N MET A 177 -5.33 -12.56 9.43
CA MET A 177 -6.10 -13.02 8.27
C MET A 177 -5.19 -13.53 7.15
N ALA A 178 -4.07 -12.86 6.88
CA ALA A 178 -3.09 -13.31 5.89
C ALA A 178 -2.52 -14.68 6.29
N LEU A 179 -2.14 -14.89 7.55
CA LEU A 179 -1.65 -16.19 8.03
C LEU A 179 -2.73 -17.28 7.97
N GLN A 180 -3.98 -16.94 8.29
CA GLN A 180 -5.11 -17.88 8.20
C GLN A 180 -5.34 -18.35 6.75
N LYS A 181 -5.19 -17.44 5.77
CA LYS A 181 -5.32 -17.78 4.34
C LYS A 181 -4.15 -18.62 3.85
N MET A 182 -2.92 -18.24 4.18
CA MET A 182 -1.71 -18.88 3.69
C MET A 182 -1.40 -20.22 4.36
N GLN A 183 -1.74 -20.38 5.65
CA GLN A 183 -1.41 -21.56 6.47
C GLN A 183 0.07 -21.99 6.31
N PRO A 184 1.04 -21.10 6.60
CA PRO A 184 2.44 -21.39 6.38
C PRO A 184 2.88 -22.63 7.19
N ARG A 185 3.83 -23.41 6.65
CA ARG A 185 4.32 -24.66 7.28
C ARG A 185 5.19 -24.44 8.51
N GLY A 186 5.60 -23.19 8.75
CA GLY A 186 6.44 -22.78 9.88
C GLY A 186 6.12 -21.37 10.36
N ASP A 187 6.92 -20.85 11.25
CA ASP A 187 6.69 -19.57 11.95
C ASP A 187 7.60 -18.42 11.45
N CYS A 188 8.50 -18.69 10.50
CA CYS A 188 9.38 -17.68 9.91
C CYS A 188 8.65 -16.90 8.82
N VAL A 189 7.87 -15.90 9.19
CA VAL A 189 7.15 -15.04 8.27
C VAL A 189 7.91 -13.74 8.06
N TRP A 190 8.13 -13.34 6.80
CA TRP A 190 8.67 -12.04 6.48
C TRP A 190 7.58 -11.04 6.17
N MET A 191 7.73 -9.79 6.65
CA MET A 191 6.94 -8.65 6.20
C MET A 191 7.84 -7.66 5.45
N ILE A 192 7.49 -7.38 4.22
CA ILE A 192 8.15 -6.40 3.35
C ILE A 192 7.22 -5.22 3.17
N GLY A 193 7.60 -4.06 3.69
CA GLY A 193 6.80 -2.84 3.63
C GLY A 193 7.67 -1.59 3.75
N ASP A 194 7.10 -0.42 3.50
CA ASP A 194 7.81 0.86 3.61
C ASP A 194 7.57 1.56 4.96
N ASN A 195 6.39 1.38 5.54
CA ASN A 195 5.96 2.16 6.69
C ASN A 195 6.45 1.58 8.03
N PRO A 196 7.29 2.34 8.78
CA PRO A 196 7.85 1.86 10.05
C PRO A 196 6.80 1.48 11.09
N LYS A 197 5.67 2.19 11.14
CA LYS A 197 4.62 1.96 12.13
C LYS A 197 3.66 0.86 11.68
N SER A 198 3.10 1.00 10.49
CA SER A 198 2.03 0.11 10.03
C SER A 198 2.56 -1.27 9.61
N ASP A 199 3.67 -1.32 8.86
CA ASP A 199 4.19 -2.57 8.34
C ASP A 199 5.21 -3.21 9.29
N ILE A 200 6.21 -2.42 9.73
CA ILE A 200 7.36 -2.96 10.47
C ILE A 200 6.98 -3.28 11.92
N ALA A 201 6.50 -2.29 12.67
CA ALA A 201 6.06 -2.52 14.04
C ALA A 201 4.79 -3.37 14.08
N GLY A 202 3.80 -3.06 13.22
CA GLY A 202 2.53 -3.79 13.18
C GLY A 202 2.70 -5.28 12.96
N ALA A 203 3.44 -5.70 11.93
CA ALA A 203 3.66 -7.12 11.65
C ALA A 203 4.49 -7.81 12.76
N ARG A 204 5.47 -7.08 13.33
CA ARG A 204 6.26 -7.62 14.45
C ARG A 204 5.41 -7.88 15.69
N GLU A 205 4.54 -6.93 16.05
CA GLU A 205 3.66 -7.04 17.21
C GLU A 205 2.56 -8.09 16.99
N ALA A 206 1.94 -8.09 15.81
CA ALA A 206 0.83 -8.97 15.51
C ALA A 206 1.25 -10.45 15.37
N ILE A 207 2.33 -10.72 14.63
CA ILE A 207 2.68 -12.08 14.19
C ILE A 207 4.17 -12.42 14.37
N ARG A 208 4.95 -11.59 15.06
CA ARG A 208 6.40 -11.75 15.27
C ARG A 208 7.20 -11.84 13.98
N ALA A 209 6.72 -11.22 12.89
CA ALA A 209 7.37 -11.26 11.58
C ALA A 209 8.82 -10.77 11.63
N VAL A 210 9.66 -11.34 10.75
CA VAL A 210 10.93 -10.74 10.35
C VAL A 210 10.63 -9.58 9.41
N THR A 211 11.13 -8.40 9.70
CA THR A 211 10.69 -7.18 9.01
C THR A 211 11.78 -6.59 8.13
N LEU A 212 11.43 -6.35 6.85
CA LEU A 212 12.31 -5.79 5.84
C LEU A 212 11.71 -4.49 5.32
N GLN A 213 12.37 -3.37 5.63
CA GLN A 213 11.86 -2.07 5.21
C GLN A 213 12.39 -1.67 3.83
N LYS A 214 11.47 -1.43 2.89
CA LYS A 214 11.76 -0.82 1.58
C LYS A 214 12.01 0.68 1.77
N LEU A 215 13.15 1.15 1.30
CA LEU A 215 13.52 2.57 1.35
C LEU A 215 13.54 3.14 -0.07
N HIS A 216 13.02 4.35 -0.21
CA HIS A 216 13.15 5.18 -1.41
C HIS A 216 12.97 6.67 -1.03
N THR A 217 12.96 7.57 -2.01
CA THR A 217 12.79 9.00 -1.76
C THR A 217 11.49 9.27 -1.00
N GLY A 218 11.59 9.96 0.14
CA GLY A 218 10.44 10.30 0.99
C GLY A 218 10.06 9.24 2.04
N VAL A 219 10.73 8.08 2.07
CA VAL A 219 10.54 7.06 3.11
C VAL A 219 11.71 7.11 4.10
N GLU A 220 11.39 7.35 5.36
CA GLU A 220 12.39 7.39 6.43
C GLU A 220 12.58 6.01 7.07
N LEU A 221 13.83 5.71 7.44
CA LEU A 221 14.16 4.48 8.15
C LEU A 221 13.53 4.48 9.55
N GLY A 222 12.82 3.41 9.89
CA GLY A 222 12.25 3.22 11.21
C GLY A 222 13.32 3.15 12.30
N VAL A 223 12.99 3.72 13.47
CA VAL A 223 13.88 3.77 14.64
C VAL A 223 13.16 3.28 15.90
N GLY A 224 13.94 2.85 16.89
CA GLY A 224 13.38 2.38 18.17
C GLY A 224 12.49 1.15 17.98
N VAL A 225 11.26 1.22 18.48
CA VAL A 225 10.26 0.13 18.36
C VAL A 225 9.84 -0.12 16.90
N ASN A 226 10.00 0.86 16.04
CA ASN A 226 9.67 0.77 14.61
C ASN A 226 10.88 0.37 13.73
N ALA A 227 12.06 0.13 14.33
CA ALA A 227 13.25 -0.23 13.56
C ALA A 227 13.09 -1.61 12.89
N PRO A 228 13.39 -1.75 11.58
CA PRO A 228 13.29 -3.04 10.89
C PRO A 228 14.44 -4.00 11.27
N ASP A 229 14.27 -5.28 10.94
CA ASP A 229 15.35 -6.28 11.06
C ASP A 229 16.35 -6.15 9.91
N ALA A 230 15.89 -5.70 8.73
CA ALA A 230 16.73 -5.28 7.61
C ALA A 230 16.08 -4.14 6.82
N SER A 231 16.88 -3.41 6.04
CA SER A 231 16.39 -2.43 5.07
C SER A 231 17.07 -2.59 3.72
N PHE A 232 16.36 -2.24 2.66
CA PHE A 232 16.87 -2.31 1.29
C PHE A 232 16.31 -1.16 0.44
N VAL A 233 17.04 -0.82 -0.64
CA VAL A 233 16.65 0.19 -1.62
C VAL A 233 16.18 -0.47 -2.92
N GLU A 234 16.91 -1.46 -3.40
CA GLU A 234 16.64 -2.15 -4.66
C GLU A 234 16.16 -3.59 -4.42
N PHE A 235 15.15 -4.04 -5.14
CA PHE A 235 14.66 -5.43 -5.04
C PHE A 235 15.70 -6.48 -5.42
N LEU A 236 16.69 -6.11 -6.26
CA LEU A 236 17.84 -6.96 -6.57
C LEU A 236 18.65 -7.33 -5.31
N GLU A 237 18.70 -6.46 -4.30
CA GLU A 237 19.40 -6.75 -3.04
C GLU A 237 18.66 -7.85 -2.25
N LEU A 238 17.32 -7.80 -2.25
CA LEU A 238 16.50 -8.83 -1.62
C LEU A 238 16.56 -10.16 -2.38
N LYS A 239 16.55 -10.10 -3.71
CA LYS A 239 16.77 -11.28 -4.58
C LYS A 239 18.08 -11.98 -4.22
N LYS A 240 19.20 -11.24 -4.09
CA LYS A 240 20.50 -11.81 -3.68
C LYS A 240 20.45 -12.47 -2.30
N LEU A 241 19.71 -11.88 -1.34
CA LEU A 241 19.53 -12.50 -0.03
C LEU A 241 18.81 -13.83 -0.13
N ILE A 242 17.67 -13.88 -0.83
CA ILE A 242 16.89 -15.11 -1.03
C ILE A 242 17.72 -16.18 -1.73
N THR A 243 18.42 -15.85 -2.82
CA THR A 243 19.31 -16.78 -3.52
C THR A 243 20.41 -17.34 -2.59
N LYS A 244 20.98 -16.50 -1.72
CA LYS A 244 22.00 -16.95 -0.75
C LYS A 244 21.42 -17.91 0.28
N LEU A 245 20.16 -17.72 0.70
CA LEU A 245 19.52 -18.57 1.71
C LEU A 245 18.97 -19.88 1.12
N SER A 246 18.81 -19.95 -0.21
CA SER A 246 18.37 -21.15 -0.91
C SER A 246 19.51 -22.08 -1.34
N ALA A 247 20.77 -21.61 -1.26
CA ALA A 247 21.99 -22.37 -1.59
C ALA A 247 22.46 -23.21 -0.43
#